data_b353459714598fb14888a2188104c82c
#
_entry.id   b353459714598fb14888a2188104c82c
#
_cell.length_a   1.000
_cell.length_b   1.000
_cell.length_c   1.000
_cell.angle_alpha   90.00
_cell.angle_beta   90.00
_cell.angle_gamma   90.00
#
_symmetry.space_group_name_H-M   'P 1'
#
loop_
_entity.id
_entity.type
_entity.pdbx_description
1 polymer ?
#
loop_
_entity_poly.entity_id
_entity_poly.type
_entity_poly.pdbx_seq_one_letter_code
_entity_poly.pdbx_strand_id
1 'polypeptide(L)'
;VLESVERNGALWRAASELNVTRSAISHQLRLMERDLGFKLVERSGNRSEITARARAYAEDVRRALNIIARSTARVSQDRLSGRLAVSAPSGFAAAWLCLNIGDFLTANPEVVLDIISSHQLGNISNPDIDTFITFGHEPRAHVAAELLLAVEFTPLCSPAYLSRFKSFNDPKILNSATLLHMHDFTDWENWMQLSGLPKENAHRGVCYSDMNIVHAAVLAGEGIAICDTVLWASDLREGRLMRPFSQSLHSDTGYFLCTPEENLENPLVIEFHNWLKTRLEVSRIAPNEGA
;
A
#
# COMPACT_ATOMS: atom_id res chain seq x y z
N VAL A 1 -18.35 -23.35 -1.54
CA VAL A 1 -19.46 -22.86 -0.69
C VAL A 1 -18.94 -22.17 0.57
N LEU A 2 -18.14 -22.84 1.41
CA LEU A 2 -17.66 -22.26 2.67
C LEU A 2 -16.85 -20.97 2.42
N GLU A 3 -15.90 -20.98 1.49
CA GLU A 3 -15.09 -19.82 1.10
C GLU A 3 -15.99 -18.63 0.68
N SER A 4 -16.97 -18.87 -0.19
CA SER A 4 -17.89 -17.82 -0.64
C SER A 4 -18.74 -17.25 0.51
N VAL A 5 -19.16 -18.08 1.47
CA VAL A 5 -19.90 -17.62 2.65
C VAL A 5 -19.03 -16.80 3.58
N GLU A 6 -17.78 -17.19 3.76
CA GLU A 6 -16.80 -16.45 4.57
C GLU A 6 -16.52 -15.07 3.97
N ARG A 7 -16.17 -15.01 2.70
CA ARG A 7 -15.83 -13.78 1.98
C ARG A 7 -17.00 -12.79 1.89
N ASN A 8 -18.22 -13.29 1.67
CA ASN A 8 -19.41 -12.46 1.55
C ASN A 8 -20.03 -12.07 2.89
N GLY A 9 -19.65 -12.71 4.00
CA GLY A 9 -20.18 -12.46 5.34
C GLY A 9 -21.67 -12.78 5.53
N ALA A 10 -22.34 -13.33 4.49
CA ALA A 10 -23.77 -13.65 4.55
C ALA A 10 -24.16 -14.80 3.59
N LEU A 11 -24.98 -15.74 4.08
CA LEU A 11 -25.44 -16.90 3.30
C LEU A 11 -26.19 -16.53 2.02
N TRP A 12 -26.95 -15.43 2.05
CA TRP A 12 -27.75 -15.01 0.88
C TRP A 12 -26.88 -14.42 -0.22
N ARG A 13 -25.79 -13.72 0.13
CA ARG A 13 -24.81 -13.19 -0.86
C ARG A 13 -24.05 -14.32 -1.52
N ALA A 14 -23.57 -15.30 -0.74
CA ALA A 14 -22.93 -16.48 -1.27
C ALA A 14 -23.88 -17.29 -2.18
N ALA A 15 -25.15 -17.38 -1.82
CA ALA A 15 -26.16 -18.04 -2.65
C ALA A 15 -26.35 -17.33 -4.00
N SER A 16 -26.41 -16.00 -4.00
CA SER A 16 -26.48 -15.19 -5.22
C SER A 16 -25.25 -15.36 -6.10
N GLU A 17 -24.06 -15.31 -5.52
CA GLU A 17 -22.79 -15.48 -6.24
C GLU A 17 -22.68 -16.86 -6.92
N LEU A 18 -23.05 -17.91 -6.17
CA LEU A 18 -22.97 -19.30 -6.65
C LEU A 18 -24.18 -19.74 -7.49
N ASN A 19 -25.12 -18.81 -7.75
CA ASN A 19 -26.37 -19.10 -8.48
C ASN A 19 -27.18 -20.26 -7.89
N VAL A 20 -27.25 -20.35 -6.57
CA VAL A 20 -28.01 -21.38 -5.84
C VAL A 20 -28.94 -20.76 -4.82
N THR A 21 -29.84 -21.57 -4.22
CA THR A 21 -30.71 -21.10 -3.16
C THR A 21 -29.98 -21.03 -1.82
N ARG A 22 -30.43 -20.15 -0.90
CA ARG A 22 -29.93 -20.09 0.48
C ARG A 22 -30.07 -21.44 1.21
N SER A 23 -31.13 -22.18 0.92
CA SER A 23 -31.34 -23.53 1.49
C SER A 23 -30.29 -24.52 0.99
N ALA A 24 -29.88 -24.44 -0.28
CA ALA A 24 -28.80 -25.26 -0.84
C ALA A 24 -27.46 -24.95 -0.15
N ILE A 25 -27.11 -23.68 0.05
CA ILE A 25 -25.93 -23.29 0.83
C ILE A 25 -25.97 -23.89 2.23
N SER A 26 -27.09 -23.73 2.96
CA SER A 26 -27.24 -24.25 4.31
C SER A 26 -27.16 -25.78 4.34
N HIS A 27 -27.64 -26.46 3.31
CA HIS A 27 -27.54 -27.91 3.19
C HIS A 27 -26.09 -28.34 2.96
N GLN A 28 -25.37 -27.71 2.04
CA GLN A 28 -23.97 -28.00 1.76
C GLN A 28 -23.08 -27.77 2.98
N LEU A 29 -23.26 -26.67 3.73
CA LEU A 29 -22.51 -26.44 4.96
C LEU A 29 -22.75 -27.54 6.01
N ARG A 30 -23.98 -28.03 6.16
CA ARG A 30 -24.27 -29.16 7.07
C ARG A 30 -23.61 -30.47 6.62
N LEU A 31 -23.54 -30.72 5.33
CA LEU A 31 -22.80 -31.86 4.79
C LEU A 31 -21.30 -31.75 5.13
N MET A 32 -20.71 -30.58 4.87
CA MET A 32 -19.31 -30.32 5.22
C MET A 32 -19.03 -30.45 6.72
N GLU A 33 -19.92 -29.93 7.60
CA GLU A 33 -19.80 -30.09 9.05
C GLU A 33 -19.75 -31.55 9.47
N ARG A 34 -20.57 -32.40 8.83
CA ARG A 34 -20.61 -33.83 9.10
C ARG A 34 -19.31 -34.51 8.67
N ASP A 35 -18.78 -34.16 7.48
CA ASP A 35 -17.58 -34.77 6.92
C ASP A 35 -16.32 -34.29 7.65
N LEU A 36 -16.27 -33.02 8.05
CA LEU A 36 -15.14 -32.42 8.77
C LEU A 36 -15.16 -32.66 10.30
N GLY A 37 -16.32 -33.05 10.84
CA GLY A 37 -16.49 -33.37 12.27
C GLY A 37 -16.50 -32.14 13.20
N PHE A 38 -16.68 -30.91 12.66
CA PHE A 38 -16.81 -29.70 13.49
C PHE A 38 -17.80 -28.71 12.88
N LYS A 39 -18.28 -27.77 13.70
CA LYS A 39 -19.22 -26.74 13.27
C LYS A 39 -18.53 -25.67 12.42
N LEU A 40 -19.13 -25.39 11.27
CA LEU A 40 -18.70 -24.30 10.38
C LEU A 40 -19.44 -23.01 10.69
N VAL A 41 -20.71 -23.12 11.11
CA VAL A 41 -21.58 -21.99 11.40
C VAL A 41 -22.19 -22.14 12.79
N GLU A 42 -22.19 -21.06 13.54
CA GLU A 42 -22.87 -20.95 14.84
C GLU A 42 -23.88 -19.81 14.83
N ARG A 43 -24.81 -19.84 15.76
CA ARG A 43 -25.80 -18.78 15.93
C ARG A 43 -25.33 -17.78 16.97
N SER A 44 -25.16 -16.53 16.54
CA SER A 44 -24.95 -15.37 17.42
C SER A 44 -26.24 -14.52 17.39
N GLY A 45 -27.11 -14.74 18.34
CA GLY A 45 -28.43 -14.12 18.36
C GLY A 45 -29.28 -14.52 17.14
N ASN A 46 -29.66 -13.54 16.33
CA ASN A 46 -30.48 -13.73 15.11
C ASN A 46 -29.64 -13.90 13.83
N ARG A 47 -28.31 -13.94 13.97
CA ARG A 47 -27.37 -14.07 12.81
C ARG A 47 -26.65 -15.41 12.85
N SER A 48 -26.31 -15.89 11.65
CA SER A 48 -25.44 -17.04 11.49
C SER A 48 -24.03 -16.53 11.21
N GLU A 49 -23.06 -16.89 12.04
CA GLU A 49 -21.67 -16.47 11.93
C GLU A 49 -20.77 -17.68 11.70
N ILE A 50 -19.70 -17.50 10.93
CA ILE A 50 -18.69 -18.54 10.70
C ILE A 50 -17.80 -18.65 11.94
N THR A 51 -17.57 -19.89 12.41
CA THR A 51 -16.67 -20.16 13.55
C THR A 51 -15.23 -19.79 13.20
N ALA A 52 -14.40 -19.47 14.20
CA ALA A 52 -12.98 -19.16 14.01
C ALA A 52 -12.23 -20.30 13.29
N ARG A 53 -12.55 -21.55 13.64
CA ARG A 53 -11.98 -22.75 12.99
C ARG A 53 -12.41 -22.88 11.54
N ALA A 54 -13.65 -22.55 11.21
CA ALA A 54 -14.16 -22.60 9.85
C ALA A 54 -13.58 -21.47 8.99
N ARG A 55 -13.28 -20.31 9.60
CA ARG A 55 -12.61 -19.20 8.91
C ARG A 55 -11.19 -19.58 8.50
N ALA A 56 -10.39 -20.12 9.41
CA ALA A 56 -9.05 -20.61 9.09
C ALA A 56 -9.08 -21.66 7.96
N TYR A 57 -10.02 -22.60 8.00
CA TYR A 57 -10.18 -23.60 6.95
C TYR A 57 -10.64 -22.98 5.61
N ALA A 58 -11.51 -21.96 5.64
CA ALA A 58 -11.93 -21.24 4.44
C ALA A 58 -10.77 -20.49 3.77
N GLU A 59 -9.87 -19.93 4.57
CA GLU A 59 -8.64 -19.28 4.10
C GLU A 59 -7.71 -20.29 3.40
N ASP A 60 -7.53 -21.50 3.96
CA ASP A 60 -6.77 -22.57 3.32
C ASP A 60 -7.39 -23.02 2.00
N VAL A 61 -8.72 -23.20 1.98
CA VAL A 61 -9.47 -23.55 0.75
C VAL A 61 -9.30 -22.46 -0.32
N ARG A 62 -9.35 -21.19 0.07
CA ARG A 62 -9.14 -20.06 -0.84
C ARG A 62 -7.74 -20.10 -1.46
N ARG A 63 -6.70 -20.34 -0.64
CA ARG A 63 -5.33 -20.52 -1.14
C ARG A 63 -5.25 -21.65 -2.17
N ALA A 64 -5.85 -22.79 -1.91
CA ALA A 64 -5.88 -23.91 -2.83
C ALA A 64 -6.60 -23.58 -4.15
N LEU A 65 -7.76 -22.91 -4.08
CA LEU A 65 -8.51 -22.46 -5.27
C LEU A 65 -7.72 -21.46 -6.10
N ASN A 66 -7.01 -20.54 -5.45
CA ASN A 66 -6.12 -19.59 -6.13
C ASN A 66 -4.98 -20.29 -6.86
N ILE A 67 -4.36 -21.32 -6.26
CA ILE A 67 -3.33 -22.14 -6.92
C ILE A 67 -3.89 -22.81 -8.17
N ILE A 68 -5.10 -23.40 -8.09
CA ILE A 68 -5.76 -24.03 -9.23
C ILE A 68 -6.04 -23.00 -10.35
N ALA A 69 -6.61 -21.85 -10.00
CA ALA A 69 -6.92 -20.78 -10.96
C ALA A 69 -5.65 -20.30 -11.69
N ARG A 70 -4.54 -20.11 -10.96
CA ARG A 70 -3.23 -19.73 -11.52
C ARG A 70 -2.67 -20.81 -12.46
N SER A 71 -2.79 -22.07 -12.06
CA SER A 71 -2.32 -23.19 -12.89
C SER A 71 -3.12 -23.27 -14.20
N THR A 72 -4.41 -22.99 -14.16
CA THR A 72 -5.27 -22.91 -15.35
C THR A 72 -4.88 -21.74 -16.24
N ALA A 73 -4.63 -20.57 -15.68
CA ALA A 73 -4.18 -19.39 -16.42
C ALA A 73 -2.82 -19.59 -17.13
N ARG A 74 -1.89 -20.34 -16.51
CA ARG A 74 -0.63 -20.71 -17.14
C ARG A 74 -0.77 -21.62 -18.38
N VAL A 75 -1.78 -22.45 -18.42
CA VAL A 75 -2.03 -23.38 -19.54
C VAL A 75 -2.80 -22.71 -20.69
N SER A 76 -3.64 -21.74 -20.38
CA SER A 76 -4.31 -20.92 -21.39
C SER A 76 -3.33 -19.84 -21.88
N GLN A 77 -2.74 -20.06 -23.06
CA GLN A 77 -1.77 -19.15 -23.70
C GLN A 77 -2.40 -17.84 -24.22
N ASP A 78 -3.64 -17.53 -23.89
CA ASP A 78 -4.32 -16.32 -24.30
C ASP A 78 -4.33 -15.29 -23.16
N ARG A 79 -4.00 -14.05 -23.49
CA ARG A 79 -4.03 -12.79 -22.74
C ARG A 79 -4.13 -12.91 -21.21
N LEU A 80 -3.26 -12.20 -20.50
CA LEU A 80 -3.34 -12.09 -19.04
C LEU A 80 -4.73 -11.59 -18.64
N SER A 81 -5.44 -12.43 -17.89
CA SER A 81 -6.80 -12.13 -17.41
C SER A 81 -6.95 -12.59 -15.95
N GLY A 82 -7.88 -11.98 -15.23
CA GLY A 82 -8.18 -12.32 -13.86
C GLY A 82 -7.99 -11.17 -12.89
N ARG A 83 -8.02 -11.48 -11.60
CA ARG A 83 -7.89 -10.51 -10.51
C ARG A 83 -6.47 -10.52 -9.96
N LEU A 84 -5.91 -9.33 -9.76
CA LEU A 84 -4.63 -9.10 -9.09
C LEU A 84 -4.87 -8.16 -7.90
N ALA A 85 -4.56 -8.61 -6.71
CA ALA A 85 -4.67 -7.83 -5.48
C ALA A 85 -3.28 -7.36 -5.03
N VAL A 86 -3.10 -6.04 -5.01
CA VAL A 86 -1.85 -5.38 -4.62
C VAL A 86 -2.09 -4.57 -3.36
N SER A 87 -1.33 -4.83 -2.30
CA SER A 87 -1.32 -3.98 -1.12
C SER A 87 -0.18 -2.97 -1.21
N ALA A 88 -0.45 -1.71 -0.85
CA ALA A 88 0.56 -0.65 -0.84
C ALA A 88 0.30 0.35 0.29
N PRO A 89 1.34 1.05 0.81
CA PRO A 89 1.15 2.20 1.69
C PRO A 89 0.29 3.26 1.00
N SER A 90 -0.61 3.88 1.76
CA SER A 90 -1.57 4.87 1.23
C SER A 90 -0.89 6.00 0.46
N GLY A 91 0.24 6.50 0.98
CA GLY A 91 1.03 7.55 0.32
C GLY A 91 1.59 7.10 -1.03
N PHE A 92 2.18 5.88 -1.12
CA PHE A 92 2.67 5.34 -2.38
C PHE A 92 1.53 5.09 -3.36
N ALA A 93 0.43 4.51 -2.89
CA ALA A 93 -0.74 4.25 -3.73
C ALA A 93 -1.28 5.54 -4.36
N ALA A 94 -1.48 6.59 -3.58
CA ALA A 94 -2.07 7.84 -4.07
C ALA A 94 -1.08 8.69 -4.87
N ALA A 95 0.15 8.84 -4.39
CA ALA A 95 1.12 9.76 -5.01
C ALA A 95 1.79 9.19 -6.26
N TRP A 96 1.88 7.86 -6.39
CA TRP A 96 2.57 7.25 -7.51
C TRP A 96 1.73 6.21 -8.26
N LEU A 97 1.22 5.17 -7.58
CA LEU A 97 0.61 4.03 -8.24
C LEU A 97 -0.66 4.43 -9.02
N CYS A 98 -1.58 5.16 -8.38
CA CYS A 98 -2.83 5.60 -9.02
C CYS A 98 -2.60 6.54 -10.20
N LEU A 99 -1.50 7.30 -10.21
CA LEU A 99 -1.18 8.22 -11.30
C LEU A 99 -0.54 7.52 -12.52
N ASN A 100 -0.04 6.30 -12.36
CA ASN A 100 0.68 5.58 -13.41
C ASN A 100 -0.03 4.31 -13.89
N ILE A 101 -0.97 3.77 -13.11
CA ILE A 101 -1.57 2.44 -13.34
C ILE A 101 -2.35 2.32 -14.67
N GLY A 102 -2.76 3.44 -15.27
CA GLY A 102 -3.50 3.46 -16.52
C GLY A 102 -2.75 2.76 -17.67
N ASP A 103 -1.43 2.87 -17.71
CA ASP A 103 -0.60 2.22 -18.73
C ASP A 103 -0.65 0.70 -18.58
N PHE A 104 -0.59 0.20 -17.33
CA PHE A 104 -0.71 -1.24 -17.03
C PHE A 104 -2.05 -1.80 -17.46
N LEU A 105 -3.15 -1.12 -17.12
CA LEU A 105 -4.51 -1.54 -17.48
C LEU A 105 -4.77 -1.46 -18.99
N THR A 106 -4.16 -0.48 -19.68
CA THR A 106 -4.25 -0.39 -21.15
C THR A 106 -3.56 -1.58 -21.81
N ALA A 107 -2.41 -2.02 -21.30
CA ALA A 107 -1.70 -3.19 -21.80
C ALA A 107 -2.39 -4.50 -21.42
N ASN A 108 -3.14 -4.54 -20.33
CA ASN A 108 -3.78 -5.72 -19.76
C ASN A 108 -5.29 -5.49 -19.52
N PRO A 109 -6.12 -5.32 -20.57
CA PRO A 109 -7.52 -4.87 -20.41
C PRO A 109 -8.45 -5.90 -19.76
N GLU A 110 -8.04 -7.15 -19.65
CA GLU A 110 -8.82 -8.22 -19.01
C GLU A 110 -8.43 -8.46 -17.54
N VAL A 111 -7.49 -7.63 -17.01
CA VAL A 111 -7.07 -7.70 -15.61
C VAL A 111 -7.94 -6.79 -14.76
N VAL A 112 -8.48 -7.33 -13.68
CA VAL A 112 -9.12 -6.58 -12.60
C VAL A 112 -8.09 -6.36 -11.50
N LEU A 113 -7.69 -5.11 -11.27
CA LEU A 113 -6.71 -4.76 -10.26
C LEU A 113 -7.39 -4.21 -9.01
N ASP A 114 -7.11 -4.82 -7.86
CA ASP A 114 -7.48 -4.30 -6.55
C ASP A 114 -6.27 -3.69 -5.86
N ILE A 115 -6.34 -2.40 -5.59
CA ILE A 115 -5.33 -1.70 -4.80
C ILE A 115 -5.86 -1.55 -3.38
N ILE A 116 -5.16 -2.19 -2.44
CA ILE A 116 -5.54 -2.24 -1.04
C ILE A 116 -4.55 -1.40 -0.25
N SER A 117 -5.05 -0.33 0.37
CA SER A 117 -4.21 0.51 1.23
C SER A 117 -3.90 -0.21 2.53
N SER A 118 -2.61 -0.31 2.87
CA SER A 118 -2.15 -0.89 4.13
C SER A 118 -1.22 0.08 4.86
N HIS A 119 -1.45 0.25 6.15
CA HIS A 119 -0.59 1.04 7.04
C HIS A 119 0.40 0.20 7.85
N GLN A 120 0.34 -1.14 7.75
CA GLN A 120 1.14 -2.03 8.58
C GLN A 120 1.74 -3.20 7.80
N LEU A 121 2.99 -3.53 8.11
CA LEU A 121 3.69 -4.75 7.67
C LEU A 121 2.95 -6.06 8.03
N GLY A 122 2.02 -6.01 8.99
CA GLY A 122 1.25 -7.18 9.46
C GLY A 122 0.34 -7.83 8.42
N ASN A 123 0.08 -7.18 7.29
CA ASN A 123 -0.76 -7.72 6.22
C ASN A 123 -0.01 -8.58 5.18
N ILE A 124 1.31 -8.78 5.32
CA ILE A 124 2.10 -9.64 4.41
C ILE A 124 1.60 -11.10 4.42
N SER A 125 0.88 -11.50 5.45
CA SER A 125 0.27 -12.84 5.56
C SER A 125 -1.19 -12.90 5.10
N ASN A 126 -1.76 -11.82 4.54
CA ASN A 126 -3.14 -11.86 4.06
C ASN A 126 -3.22 -12.66 2.75
N PRO A 127 -3.90 -13.82 2.73
CA PRO A 127 -3.98 -14.70 1.56
C PRO A 127 -4.78 -14.09 0.39
N ASP A 128 -5.50 -13.00 0.62
CA ASP A 128 -6.26 -12.29 -0.40
C ASP A 128 -5.40 -11.30 -1.20
N ILE A 129 -4.12 -11.15 -0.85
CA ILE A 129 -3.20 -10.22 -1.50
C ILE A 129 -2.12 -11.01 -2.23
N ASP A 130 -1.97 -10.72 -3.51
CA ASP A 130 -1.02 -11.41 -4.37
C ASP A 130 0.41 -10.87 -4.24
N THR A 131 0.55 -9.56 -4.04
CA THR A 131 1.85 -8.89 -3.84
C THR A 131 1.68 -7.64 -2.99
N PHE A 132 2.76 -7.27 -2.30
CA PHE A 132 2.78 -6.15 -1.35
C PHE A 132 3.89 -5.16 -1.72
N ILE A 133 3.57 -3.89 -1.68
CA ILE A 133 4.55 -2.83 -1.56
C ILE A 133 4.57 -2.43 -0.09
N THR A 134 5.74 -2.46 0.53
CA THR A 134 5.91 -2.08 1.95
C THR A 134 6.89 -0.94 2.07
N PHE A 135 6.79 -0.17 3.14
CA PHE A 135 7.75 0.86 3.50
C PHE A 135 8.42 0.52 4.83
N GLY A 136 9.73 0.68 4.92
CA GLY A 136 10.51 0.42 6.12
C GLY A 136 11.84 -0.25 5.82
N HIS A 137 12.30 -1.07 6.76
CA HIS A 137 13.47 -1.95 6.54
C HIS A 137 13.07 -3.20 5.74
N GLU A 138 14.07 -3.88 5.20
CA GLU A 138 13.85 -5.14 4.48
C GLU A 138 13.04 -6.13 5.33
N PRO A 139 11.90 -6.61 4.84
CA PRO A 139 11.07 -7.56 5.56
C PRO A 139 11.80 -8.90 5.76
N ARG A 140 11.74 -9.44 6.99
CA ARG A 140 12.33 -10.74 7.36
C ARG A 140 11.31 -11.88 7.38
N ALA A 141 10.12 -11.68 6.82
CA ALA A 141 9.07 -12.69 6.76
C ALA A 141 9.34 -13.74 5.66
N HIS A 142 8.54 -14.81 5.62
CA HIS A 142 8.55 -15.83 4.57
C HIS A 142 7.96 -15.29 3.24
N VAL A 143 8.60 -14.28 2.69
CA VAL A 143 8.26 -13.64 1.41
C VAL A 143 9.54 -13.31 0.67
N ALA A 144 9.51 -13.39 -0.64
CA ALA A 144 10.57 -12.80 -1.46
C ALA A 144 10.44 -11.28 -1.37
N ALA A 145 11.46 -10.60 -0.89
CA ALA A 145 11.53 -9.15 -0.77
C ALA A 145 12.62 -8.60 -1.67
N GLU A 146 12.31 -7.54 -2.41
CA GLU A 146 13.23 -6.83 -3.27
C GLU A 146 13.12 -5.33 -3.02
N LEU A 147 14.25 -4.62 -2.90
CA LEU A 147 14.24 -3.17 -2.77
C LEU A 147 13.74 -2.54 -4.07
N LEU A 148 12.57 -1.93 -4.00
CA LEU A 148 11.92 -1.26 -5.12
C LEU A 148 12.44 0.17 -5.28
N LEU A 149 12.57 0.90 -4.16
CA LEU A 149 12.91 2.30 -4.14
C LEU A 149 13.61 2.68 -2.84
N ALA A 150 14.87 3.13 -2.94
CA ALA A 150 15.53 3.83 -1.83
C ALA A 150 14.97 5.25 -1.74
N VAL A 151 14.77 5.73 -0.54
CA VAL A 151 14.14 7.04 -0.29
C VAL A 151 15.15 8.07 0.20
N GLU A 152 14.92 9.31 -0.19
CA GLU A 152 15.60 10.49 0.29
C GLU A 152 14.56 11.43 0.90
N PHE A 153 14.67 11.70 2.19
CA PHE A 153 13.76 12.56 2.89
C PHE A 153 14.33 13.97 3.06
N THR A 154 13.52 14.96 2.72
CA THR A 154 13.89 16.38 2.86
C THR A 154 12.68 17.21 3.24
N PRO A 155 12.86 18.37 3.88
CA PRO A 155 11.78 19.33 4.08
C PRO A 155 11.19 19.80 2.76
N LEU A 156 9.86 19.66 2.60
CA LEU A 156 9.11 20.20 1.48
C LEU A 156 7.99 21.12 1.96
N CYS A 157 7.72 22.18 1.22
CA CYS A 157 6.60 23.07 1.47
C CYS A 157 6.06 23.64 0.16
N SER A 158 4.87 24.25 0.18
CA SER A 158 4.36 24.97 -0.98
C SER A 158 5.02 26.34 -1.13
N PRO A 159 5.08 26.91 -2.36
CA PRO A 159 5.54 28.28 -2.60
C PRO A 159 4.76 29.32 -1.78
N ALA A 160 3.45 29.12 -1.61
CA ALA A 160 2.59 29.98 -0.81
C ALA A 160 3.00 29.99 0.68
N TYR A 161 3.43 28.84 1.23
CA TYR A 161 3.97 28.79 2.59
C TYR A 161 5.32 29.48 2.68
N LEU A 162 6.21 29.22 1.72
CA LEU A 162 7.55 29.81 1.67
C LEU A 162 7.51 31.33 1.63
N SER A 163 6.57 31.92 0.89
CA SER A 163 6.40 33.39 0.75
C SER A 163 6.05 34.12 2.05
N ARG A 164 5.64 33.40 3.09
CA ARG A 164 5.39 33.99 4.43
C ARG A 164 6.69 34.40 5.16
N PHE A 165 7.84 33.96 4.66
CA PHE A 165 9.14 34.19 5.26
C PHE A 165 10.04 35.02 4.32
N LYS A 166 10.88 35.87 4.89
CA LYS A 166 11.79 36.74 4.10
C LYS A 166 12.91 35.97 3.40
N SER A 167 13.33 34.86 3.97
CA SER A 167 14.38 33.98 3.45
C SER A 167 14.30 32.63 4.12
N PHE A 168 14.56 31.57 3.35
CA PHE A 168 14.62 30.19 3.84
C PHE A 168 16.03 29.58 3.69
N ASN A 169 17.07 30.43 3.62
CA ASN A 169 18.44 29.97 3.39
C ASN A 169 19.12 29.43 4.67
N ASP A 170 18.60 29.80 5.86
CA ASP A 170 19.11 29.34 7.15
C ASP A 170 18.11 28.40 7.81
N PRO A 171 18.49 27.16 8.15
CA PRO A 171 17.62 26.21 8.87
C PRO A 171 16.99 26.74 10.14
N LYS A 172 17.61 27.79 10.80
CA LYS A 172 17.05 28.43 11.98
C LYS A 172 15.65 29.00 11.75
N ILE A 173 15.26 29.28 10.52
CA ILE A 173 13.90 29.73 10.19
C ILE A 173 12.84 28.73 10.62
N LEU A 174 13.19 27.45 10.67
CA LEU A 174 12.31 26.39 11.16
C LEU A 174 11.84 26.64 12.59
N ASN A 175 12.56 27.39 13.43
CA ASN A 175 12.10 27.73 14.77
C ASN A 175 10.76 28.51 14.78
N SER A 176 10.42 29.18 13.69
CA SER A 176 9.19 29.95 13.53
C SER A 176 8.20 29.29 12.53
N ALA A 177 8.63 28.22 11.84
CA ALA A 177 7.80 27.53 10.88
C ALA A 177 6.83 26.52 11.56
N THR A 178 5.69 26.24 10.98
CA THR A 178 4.79 25.17 11.39
C THR A 178 5.34 23.84 10.87
N LEU A 179 5.74 22.95 11.76
CA LEU A 179 6.22 21.62 11.41
C LEU A 179 5.04 20.66 11.31
N LEU A 180 5.01 19.90 10.22
CA LEU A 180 4.02 18.84 9.99
C LEU A 180 4.74 17.49 10.11
N HIS A 181 4.19 16.60 10.89
CA HIS A 181 4.80 15.32 11.25
C HIS A 181 3.97 14.16 10.75
N MET A 182 4.64 13.06 10.41
CA MET A 182 4.03 11.78 10.15
C MET A 182 4.22 10.88 11.39
N HIS A 183 3.14 10.53 12.05
CA HIS A 183 3.07 9.75 13.30
C HIS A 183 3.71 10.40 14.53
N ASP A 184 5.00 10.75 14.48
CA ASP A 184 5.77 11.26 15.61
C ASP A 184 6.78 12.34 15.17
N PHE A 185 7.71 12.70 16.05
CA PHE A 185 8.68 13.77 15.81
C PHE A 185 10.03 13.29 15.25
N THR A 186 10.21 11.98 15.06
CA THR A 186 11.51 11.35 14.78
C THR A 186 12.18 11.90 13.52
N ASP A 187 11.43 12.09 12.43
CA ASP A 187 11.99 12.59 11.17
C ASP A 187 12.53 14.03 11.34
N TRP A 188 11.77 14.88 12.01
CA TRP A 188 12.19 16.24 12.28
C TRP A 188 13.32 16.31 13.31
N GLU A 189 13.36 15.46 14.33
CA GLU A 189 14.49 15.37 15.27
C GLU A 189 15.78 15.05 14.54
N ASN A 190 15.75 14.04 13.66
CA ASN A 190 16.90 13.63 12.85
C ASN A 190 17.35 14.74 11.90
N TRP A 191 16.41 15.43 11.26
CA TRP A 191 16.73 16.52 10.34
C TRP A 191 17.29 17.76 11.07
N MET A 192 16.71 18.13 12.24
CA MET A 192 17.23 19.20 13.08
C MET A 192 18.67 18.91 13.51
N GLN A 193 18.94 17.70 13.96
CA GLN A 193 20.29 17.29 14.36
C GLN A 193 21.27 17.35 13.16
N LEU A 194 20.88 16.89 11.99
CA LEU A 194 21.67 16.97 10.76
C LEU A 194 22.02 18.44 10.41
N SER A 195 21.08 19.35 10.67
CA SER A 195 21.21 20.78 10.38
C SER A 195 21.86 21.59 11.51
N GLY A 196 22.35 20.92 12.56
CA GLY A 196 22.99 21.58 13.71
C GLY A 196 22.03 22.33 14.63
N LEU A 197 20.75 22.02 14.59
CA LEU A 197 19.72 22.57 15.46
C LEU A 197 19.40 21.59 16.62
N PRO A 198 18.95 22.11 17.78
CA PRO A 198 18.48 21.26 18.87
C PRO A 198 17.30 20.44 18.43
N LYS A 199 17.33 19.12 18.70
CA LYS A 199 16.27 18.20 18.30
C LYS A 199 14.92 18.50 18.98
N GLU A 200 14.97 19.08 20.18
CA GLU A 200 13.79 19.47 20.95
C GLU A 200 12.94 20.52 20.21
N ASN A 201 13.52 21.24 19.26
CA ASN A 201 12.80 22.21 18.41
C ASN A 201 11.83 21.51 17.46
N ALA A 202 11.94 20.18 17.28
CA ALA A 202 11.01 19.38 16.52
C ALA A 202 9.65 19.16 17.23
N HIS A 203 9.59 19.25 18.58
CA HIS A 203 8.43 18.87 19.38
C HIS A 203 7.31 19.91 19.37
N ARG A 204 6.88 20.33 18.19
CA ARG A 204 5.81 21.31 17.97
C ARG A 204 5.21 21.13 16.59
N GLY A 205 4.04 21.68 16.36
CA GLY A 205 3.32 21.57 15.09
C GLY A 205 2.18 20.57 15.15
N VAL A 206 1.94 19.87 14.08
CA VAL A 206 0.79 18.94 13.92
C VAL A 206 1.28 17.57 13.52
N CYS A 207 0.82 16.53 14.24
CA CYS A 207 1.08 15.13 13.90
C CYS A 207 -0.13 14.55 13.14
N TYR A 208 0.13 13.91 12.02
CA TYR A 208 -0.85 13.21 11.22
C TYR A 208 -0.58 11.71 11.21
N SER A 209 -1.61 10.91 11.01
CA SER A 209 -1.52 9.45 10.97
C SER A 209 -1.43 8.88 9.54
N ASP A 210 -1.53 9.75 8.51
CA ASP A 210 -1.53 9.34 7.11
C ASP A 210 -0.78 10.33 6.23
N MET A 211 0.08 9.81 5.34
CA MET A 211 0.92 10.63 4.46
C MET A 211 0.10 11.47 3.47
N ASN A 212 -1.10 11.01 3.06
CA ASN A 212 -1.95 11.81 2.16
C ASN A 212 -2.49 13.05 2.88
N ILE A 213 -2.72 12.96 4.20
CA ILE A 213 -3.15 14.12 4.99
C ILE A 213 -1.99 15.11 5.12
N VAL A 214 -0.77 14.62 5.37
CA VAL A 214 0.44 15.46 5.37
C VAL A 214 0.60 16.16 4.02
N HIS A 215 0.50 15.42 2.91
CA HIS A 215 0.61 15.96 1.56
C HIS A 215 -0.43 17.06 1.29
N ALA A 216 -1.69 16.80 1.62
CA ALA A 216 -2.76 17.80 1.48
C ALA A 216 -2.49 19.07 2.30
N ALA A 217 -2.00 18.93 3.53
CA ALA A 217 -1.67 20.08 4.40
C ALA A 217 -0.49 20.89 3.84
N VAL A 218 0.57 20.22 3.33
CA VAL A 218 1.71 20.88 2.70
C VAL A 218 1.28 21.65 1.45
N LEU A 219 0.49 21.05 0.57
CA LEU A 219 -0.04 21.71 -0.63
C LEU A 219 -0.95 22.89 -0.29
N ALA A 220 -1.75 22.78 0.76
CA ALA A 220 -2.58 23.87 1.25
C ALA A 220 -1.78 25.03 1.88
N GLY A 221 -0.46 24.85 2.06
CA GLY A 221 0.40 25.90 2.65
C GLY A 221 0.25 26.03 4.17
N GLU A 222 -0.10 24.94 4.86
CA GLU A 222 -0.27 24.96 6.32
C GLU A 222 1.04 24.74 7.07
N GLY A 223 2.10 24.27 6.39
CA GLY A 223 3.39 24.04 7.02
C GLY A 223 4.43 23.46 6.08
N ILE A 224 5.48 22.94 6.71
CA ILE A 224 6.60 22.25 6.09
C ILE A 224 6.69 20.83 6.68
N ALA A 225 6.90 19.83 5.86
CA ALA A 225 7.01 18.43 6.26
C ALA A 225 8.28 17.78 5.72
N ILE A 226 8.78 16.78 6.43
CA ILE A 226 9.82 15.86 5.91
C ILE A 226 9.15 14.86 4.99
N CYS A 227 9.57 14.80 3.73
CA CYS A 227 8.88 14.04 2.70
C CYS A 227 9.86 13.39 1.75
N ASP A 228 9.40 12.30 1.12
CA ASP A 228 10.09 11.59 0.06
C ASP A 228 10.00 12.38 -1.26
N THR A 229 11.14 12.71 -1.83
CA THR A 229 11.23 13.49 -3.08
C THR A 229 10.78 12.71 -4.31
N VAL A 230 10.83 11.38 -4.28
CA VAL A 230 10.45 10.54 -5.43
C VAL A 230 8.94 10.42 -5.55
N LEU A 231 8.25 10.19 -4.44
CA LEU A 231 6.79 10.12 -4.45
C LEU A 231 6.15 11.44 -4.85
N TRP A 232 6.73 12.56 -4.43
CA TRP A 232 6.20 13.90 -4.71
C TRP A 232 6.94 14.61 -5.85
N ALA A 233 7.63 13.84 -6.68
CA ALA A 233 8.36 14.37 -7.83
C ALA A 233 7.46 15.14 -8.82
N SER A 234 6.19 14.76 -8.98
CA SER A 234 5.23 15.48 -9.83
C SER A 234 4.98 16.88 -9.29
N ASP A 235 4.72 17.00 -7.97
CA ASP A 235 4.46 18.31 -7.32
C ASP A 235 5.69 19.21 -7.35
N LEU A 236 6.89 18.63 -7.20
CA LEU A 236 8.15 19.37 -7.31
C LEU A 236 8.37 19.87 -8.75
N ARG A 237 8.15 19.04 -9.77
CA ARG A 237 8.30 19.42 -11.19
C ARG A 237 7.29 20.48 -11.61
N GLU A 238 6.07 20.41 -11.11
CA GLU A 238 5.00 21.37 -11.42
C GLU A 238 5.08 22.64 -10.56
N GLY A 239 6.06 22.72 -9.65
CA GLY A 239 6.25 23.87 -8.77
C GLY A 239 5.17 24.04 -7.70
N ARG A 240 4.33 23.02 -7.47
CA ARG A 240 3.37 23.02 -6.36
C ARG A 240 4.05 22.86 -5.00
N LEU A 241 5.17 22.12 -5.00
CA LEU A 241 6.05 21.99 -3.85
C LEU A 241 7.45 22.48 -4.18
N MET A 242 8.17 22.89 -3.15
CA MET A 242 9.56 23.35 -3.21
C MET A 242 10.39 22.68 -2.14
N ARG A 243 11.66 22.46 -2.44
CA ARG A 243 12.70 22.00 -1.51
C ARG A 243 13.49 23.21 -1.02
N PRO A 244 13.21 23.73 0.20
CA PRO A 244 13.86 24.95 0.69
C PRO A 244 15.30 24.74 1.18
N PHE A 245 15.73 23.50 1.43
CA PHE A 245 17.07 23.16 1.92
C PHE A 245 17.71 22.09 1.06
N SER A 246 19.05 22.14 0.92
CA SER A 246 19.83 21.15 0.18
C SER A 246 20.05 19.84 0.95
N GLN A 247 19.96 19.88 2.30
CA GLN A 247 20.19 18.71 3.14
C GLN A 247 19.05 17.70 3.02
N SER A 248 19.43 16.43 3.05
CA SER A 248 18.51 15.30 3.08
C SER A 248 18.89 14.31 4.16
N LEU A 249 17.88 13.64 4.68
CA LEU A 249 18.06 12.44 5.49
C LEU A 249 18.19 11.24 4.55
N HIS A 250 19.28 10.52 4.70
CA HIS A 250 19.43 9.19 4.14
C HIS A 250 19.00 8.18 5.19
N SER A 251 18.17 7.25 4.80
CA SER A 251 17.65 6.22 5.69
C SER A 251 17.96 4.84 5.12
N ASP A 252 18.17 3.87 6.01
CA ASP A 252 18.23 2.45 5.64
C ASP A 252 16.83 1.88 5.32
N THR A 253 15.80 2.72 5.33
CA THR A 253 14.45 2.37 4.93
C THR A 253 14.21 2.65 3.45
N GLY A 254 13.25 1.94 2.88
CA GLY A 254 12.86 2.10 1.49
C GLY A 254 11.51 1.48 1.22
N TYR A 255 11.09 1.53 -0.03
CA TYR A 255 9.97 0.73 -0.51
C TYR A 255 10.48 -0.63 -0.97
N PHE A 256 9.83 -1.69 -0.49
CA PHE A 256 10.14 -3.07 -0.86
C PHE A 256 8.94 -3.68 -1.57
N LEU A 257 9.22 -4.43 -2.62
CA LEU A 257 8.27 -5.27 -3.30
C LEU A 257 8.35 -6.66 -2.68
N CYS A 258 7.26 -7.10 -2.05
CA CYS A 258 7.20 -8.33 -1.29
C CYS A 258 6.17 -9.28 -1.89
N THR A 259 6.57 -10.53 -2.13
CA THR A 259 5.70 -11.51 -2.77
C THR A 259 5.72 -12.81 -1.98
N PRO A 260 4.56 -13.35 -1.58
CA PRO A 260 4.48 -14.69 -1.02
C PRO A 260 5.07 -15.72 -1.99
N GLU A 261 5.76 -16.73 -1.45
CA GLU A 261 6.44 -17.74 -2.28
C GLU A 261 5.49 -18.42 -3.27
N GLU A 262 4.25 -18.67 -2.86
CA GLU A 262 3.21 -19.26 -3.71
C GLU A 262 2.79 -18.37 -4.88
N ASN A 263 3.11 -17.07 -4.86
CA ASN A 263 2.74 -16.10 -5.90
C ASN A 263 3.89 -15.75 -6.84
N LEU A 264 5.12 -16.21 -6.58
CA LEU A 264 6.30 -15.88 -7.38
C LEU A 264 6.18 -16.28 -8.84
N GLU A 265 5.47 -17.35 -9.13
CA GLU A 265 5.24 -17.83 -10.50
C GLU A 265 3.88 -17.39 -11.09
N ASN A 266 3.13 -16.51 -10.41
CA ASN A 266 1.88 -15.99 -10.93
C ASN A 266 2.17 -15.02 -12.09
N PRO A 267 1.69 -15.29 -13.33
CA PRO A 267 1.97 -14.44 -14.48
C PRO A 267 1.51 -12.98 -14.31
N LEU A 268 0.38 -12.75 -13.61
CA LEU A 268 -0.13 -11.40 -13.33
C LEU A 268 0.81 -10.65 -12.37
N VAL A 269 1.35 -11.33 -11.37
CA VAL A 269 2.31 -10.76 -10.42
C VAL A 269 3.61 -10.41 -11.14
N ILE A 270 4.13 -11.33 -11.96
CA ILE A 270 5.35 -11.12 -12.74
C ILE A 270 5.20 -9.90 -13.67
N GLU A 271 4.09 -9.83 -14.40
CA GLU A 271 3.83 -8.73 -15.33
C GLU A 271 3.69 -7.39 -14.59
N PHE A 272 2.95 -7.37 -13.49
CA PHE A 272 2.83 -6.17 -12.64
C PHE A 272 4.18 -5.72 -12.10
N HIS A 273 5.03 -6.64 -11.64
CA HIS A 273 6.38 -6.33 -11.14
C HIS A 273 7.26 -5.74 -12.24
N ASN A 274 7.26 -6.33 -13.44
CA ASN A 274 8.04 -5.83 -14.57
C ASN A 274 7.60 -4.42 -14.96
N TRP A 275 6.28 -4.20 -15.07
CA TRP A 275 5.71 -2.88 -15.33
C TRP A 275 6.11 -1.87 -14.24
N LEU A 276 5.93 -2.23 -12.96
CA LEU A 276 6.20 -1.35 -11.82
C LEU A 276 7.67 -0.90 -11.80
N LYS A 277 8.61 -1.84 -11.94
CA LYS A 277 10.05 -1.56 -11.95
C LYS A 277 10.42 -0.65 -13.13
N THR A 278 10.00 -1.02 -14.34
CA THR A 278 10.28 -0.23 -15.55
C THR A 278 9.74 1.19 -15.42
N ARG A 279 8.53 1.35 -14.88
CA ARG A 279 7.90 2.66 -14.75
C ARG A 279 8.57 3.53 -13.69
N LEU A 280 9.02 2.94 -12.58
CA LEU A 280 9.78 3.63 -11.54
C LEU A 280 11.16 4.08 -12.04
N GLU A 281 11.87 3.27 -12.83
CA GLU A 281 13.13 3.64 -13.44
C GLU A 281 12.98 4.87 -14.35
N VAL A 282 11.95 4.89 -15.19
CA VAL A 282 11.63 6.05 -16.03
C VAL A 282 11.34 7.29 -15.19
N SER A 283 10.64 7.14 -14.07
CA SER A 283 10.34 8.25 -13.17
C SER A 283 11.58 8.83 -12.47
N ARG A 284 12.65 8.02 -12.31
CA ARG A 284 13.93 8.43 -11.71
C ARG A 284 14.86 9.15 -12.69
N ILE A 285 14.78 8.77 -13.97
CA ILE A 285 15.69 9.27 -15.03
C ILE A 285 15.22 10.63 -15.58
N ALA A 286 13.95 11.01 -15.36
CA ALA A 286 13.47 12.33 -15.76
C ALA A 286 14.24 13.41 -14.97
N PRO A 287 15.11 14.22 -15.63
CA PRO A 287 16.06 15.07 -14.93
C PRO A 287 15.34 16.18 -14.16
N ASN A 288 15.88 16.49 -12.98
CA ASN A 288 15.66 17.76 -12.29
C ASN A 288 16.20 18.92 -13.17
N GLU A 289 15.57 19.23 -14.28
CA GLU A 289 15.87 20.45 -15.05
C GLU A 289 15.12 21.62 -14.38
N GLY A 290 15.77 22.21 -13.39
CA GLY A 290 15.21 23.37 -12.69
C GLY A 290 16.00 23.69 -11.40
N ALA A 291 17.27 24.01 -11.53
CA ALA A 291 18.04 24.74 -10.51
C ALA A 291 18.06 26.22 -10.84
#